data_8c15cafddede09da852cf6c4750d2019
#
_entry.id   8c15cafddede09da852cf6c4750d2019
#
_cell.length_a   1.000
_cell.length_b   1.000
_cell.length_c   1.000
_cell.angle_alpha   90.00
_cell.angle_beta   90.00
_cell.angle_gamma   90.00
#
_symmetry.space_group_name_H-M   'P 1'
#
loop_
_entity.id
_entity.type
_entity.pdbx_description
1 polymer ?
#
loop_
_entity_poly.entity_id
_entity_poly.type
_entity_poly.pdbx_seq_one_letter_code
_entity_poly.pdbx_strand_id
1 'polypeptide(L)'
;MPNYGYYSPIATYQTENLYSIGNQKLKQETFDEAELTYYINRDWNVTYRMRYGRDIVQIMTHPDESRPNLFYTQPENVGSLLYHYLSFSFNKRLFSFWHTNNVLYLRHNQEEMPERSVRNFLLGGTSTHQFSLSNNWGVTVAFSGQTAQQKLGYHLGATFALDAGCYFSLLTDKLQVSLLASNIVYGRESLTIQHPNAEMVRYNLTPRTRLKLTLSYAFSLGDQIKRARTESAATISLDKPIL
;
A
#
# COMPACT_ATOMS: atom_id res chain seq x y z
N MET A 1 -12.04 0.52 -14.19
CA MET A 1 -12.14 1.36 -15.41
C MET A 1 -10.80 1.31 -16.12
N PRO A 2 -10.77 1.20 -17.45
CA PRO A 2 -9.50 1.26 -18.18
C PRO A 2 -8.79 2.59 -17.93
N ASN A 3 -7.50 2.55 -17.73
CA ASN A 3 -6.70 3.77 -17.62
C ASN A 3 -6.45 4.32 -19.04
N TYR A 4 -7.19 5.33 -19.43
CA TYR A 4 -7.07 5.94 -20.76
C TYR A 4 -5.65 6.43 -21.08
N GLY A 5 -4.87 6.79 -20.07
CA GLY A 5 -3.46 7.17 -20.25
C GLY A 5 -2.62 6.05 -20.85
N TYR A 6 -3.00 4.80 -20.65
CA TYR A 6 -2.28 3.64 -21.20
C TYR A 6 -2.42 3.50 -22.73
N TYR A 7 -3.41 4.15 -23.32
CA TYR A 7 -3.65 4.11 -24.78
C TYR A 7 -3.21 5.40 -25.49
N SER A 8 -2.78 6.43 -24.74
CA SER A 8 -2.41 7.72 -25.32
C SER A 8 -1.13 7.61 -26.15
N PRO A 9 -1.15 7.95 -27.46
CA PRO A 9 0.06 7.95 -28.28
C PRO A 9 0.97 9.16 -28.02
N ILE A 10 0.60 10.03 -27.09
CA ILE A 10 1.32 11.26 -26.79
C ILE A 10 2.45 10.94 -25.81
N ALA A 11 3.69 11.23 -26.20
CA ALA A 11 4.85 11.10 -25.34
C ALA A 11 4.81 12.19 -24.24
N THR A 12 4.97 11.76 -22.98
CA THR A 12 5.05 12.67 -21.83
C THR A 12 6.41 12.51 -21.18
N TYR A 13 7.23 13.55 -21.20
CA TYR A 13 8.56 13.53 -20.61
C TYR A 13 8.47 13.64 -19.09
N GLN A 14 9.12 12.71 -18.40
CA GLN A 14 9.25 12.67 -16.93
C GLN A 14 10.57 13.30 -16.48
N THR A 15 11.62 13.10 -17.27
CA THR A 15 12.95 13.67 -17.13
C THR A 15 13.53 13.91 -18.53
N GLU A 16 14.72 14.51 -18.60
CA GLU A 16 15.43 14.69 -19.89
C GLU A 16 15.73 13.35 -20.61
N ASN A 17 15.86 12.27 -19.82
CA ASN A 17 16.27 10.96 -20.32
C ASN A 17 15.15 9.90 -20.23
N LEU A 18 13.93 10.27 -19.86
CA LEU A 18 12.83 9.34 -19.71
C LEU A 18 11.50 9.98 -20.09
N TYR A 19 10.77 9.33 -21.01
CA TYR A 19 9.38 9.67 -21.31
C TYR A 19 8.46 8.46 -21.19
N SER A 20 7.17 8.70 -21.08
CA SER A 20 6.14 7.65 -21.13
C SER A 20 5.29 7.82 -22.38
N ILE A 21 4.90 6.72 -22.98
CA ILE A 21 3.99 6.66 -24.12
C ILE A 21 3.01 5.51 -23.93
N GLY A 22 1.75 5.69 -24.32
CA GLY A 22 0.77 4.63 -24.25
C GLY A 22 0.88 3.64 -25.40
N ASN A 23 0.14 2.54 -25.29
CA ASN A 23 0.10 1.46 -26.27
C ASN A 23 -1.34 1.20 -26.72
N GLN A 24 -1.65 1.50 -27.95
CA GLN A 24 -2.98 1.30 -28.54
C GLN A 24 -3.31 -0.17 -28.83
N LYS A 25 -2.32 -1.07 -28.76
CA LYS A 25 -2.48 -2.50 -29.02
C LYS A 25 -2.74 -3.33 -27.76
N LEU A 26 -2.91 -2.68 -26.62
CA LEU A 26 -3.18 -3.39 -25.37
C LEU A 26 -4.44 -4.23 -25.45
N LYS A 27 -4.32 -5.48 -25.03
CA LYS A 27 -5.44 -6.38 -24.77
C LYS A 27 -5.95 -6.18 -23.36
N GLN A 28 -7.22 -6.50 -23.14
CA GLN A 28 -7.82 -6.48 -21.81
C GLN A 28 -7.19 -7.59 -20.94
N GLU A 29 -6.69 -7.21 -19.78
CA GLU A 29 -6.28 -8.16 -18.76
C GLU A 29 -7.49 -8.82 -18.09
N THR A 30 -7.37 -10.10 -17.76
CA THR A 30 -8.41 -10.87 -17.06
C THR A 30 -7.84 -11.55 -15.83
N PHE A 31 -8.64 -11.61 -14.77
CA PHE A 31 -8.25 -12.22 -13.50
C PHE A 31 -9.30 -13.21 -13.02
N ASP A 32 -8.83 -14.38 -12.56
CA ASP A 32 -9.59 -15.31 -11.76
C ASP A 32 -9.04 -15.23 -10.33
N GLU A 33 -9.90 -14.99 -9.35
CA GLU A 33 -9.48 -14.82 -7.96
C GLU A 33 -10.31 -15.67 -7.02
N ALA A 34 -9.65 -16.30 -6.05
CA ALA A 34 -10.28 -16.98 -4.94
C ALA A 34 -9.66 -16.50 -3.62
N GLU A 35 -10.50 -16.23 -2.63
CA GLU A 35 -10.08 -15.85 -1.30
C GLU A 35 -10.80 -16.69 -0.25
N LEU A 36 -10.05 -17.13 0.74
CA LEU A 36 -10.54 -17.82 1.92
C LEU A 36 -10.03 -17.12 3.16
N THR A 37 -10.93 -16.68 4.03
CA THR A 37 -10.59 -16.14 5.35
C THR A 37 -11.12 -17.06 6.43
N TYR A 38 -10.24 -17.52 7.31
CA TYR A 38 -10.57 -18.32 8.46
C TYR A 38 -10.36 -17.53 9.75
N TYR A 39 -11.42 -17.36 10.54
CA TYR A 39 -11.38 -16.73 11.86
C TYR A 39 -11.13 -17.80 12.92
N ILE A 40 -9.94 -17.80 13.50
CA ILE A 40 -9.59 -18.71 14.60
C ILE A 40 -10.40 -18.33 15.84
N ASN A 41 -10.53 -17.03 16.09
CA ASN A 41 -11.39 -16.42 17.09
C ASN A 41 -11.59 -14.94 16.76
N ARG A 42 -12.10 -14.13 17.71
CA ARG A 42 -12.32 -12.69 17.50
C ARG A 42 -11.06 -11.87 17.29
N ASP A 43 -9.92 -12.36 17.77
CA ASP A 43 -8.64 -11.64 17.78
C ASP A 43 -7.74 -12.05 16.62
N TRP A 44 -7.95 -13.21 16.02
CA TRP A 44 -7.04 -13.84 15.06
C TRP A 44 -7.76 -14.31 13.80
N ASN A 45 -7.19 -13.96 12.66
CA ASN A 45 -7.63 -14.55 11.39
C ASN A 45 -6.44 -14.85 10.48
N VAL A 46 -6.68 -15.79 9.57
CA VAL A 46 -5.77 -16.15 8.48
C VAL A 46 -6.52 -15.97 7.18
N THR A 47 -5.94 -15.24 6.24
CA THR A 47 -6.51 -15.08 4.90
C THR A 47 -5.54 -15.65 3.88
N TYR A 48 -6.05 -16.49 3.01
CA TYR A 48 -5.34 -16.95 1.82
C TYR A 48 -6.07 -16.47 0.59
N ARG A 49 -5.32 -15.88 -0.35
CA ARG A 49 -5.82 -15.41 -1.64
C ARG A 49 -4.95 -15.97 -2.75
N MET A 50 -5.58 -16.48 -3.78
CA MET A 50 -4.95 -16.87 -5.02
C MET A 50 -5.57 -16.06 -6.15
N ARG A 51 -4.72 -15.55 -7.05
CA ARG A 51 -5.15 -14.84 -8.26
C ARG A 51 -4.36 -15.34 -9.44
N TYR A 52 -5.06 -15.70 -10.51
CA TYR A 52 -4.45 -16.00 -11.79
C TYR A 52 -4.88 -14.96 -12.82
N GLY A 53 -3.90 -14.31 -13.44
CA GLY A 53 -4.11 -13.26 -14.42
C GLY A 53 -3.59 -13.65 -15.78
N ARG A 54 -4.29 -13.24 -16.82
CA ARG A 54 -3.92 -13.40 -18.23
C ARG A 54 -3.85 -12.04 -18.92
N ASP A 55 -2.97 -11.92 -19.90
CA ASP A 55 -2.71 -10.67 -20.64
C ASP A 55 -2.43 -9.49 -19.71
N ILE A 56 -1.67 -9.75 -18.64
CA ILE A 56 -1.38 -8.75 -17.60
C ILE A 56 -0.68 -7.55 -18.19
N VAL A 57 -1.14 -6.35 -17.86
CA VAL A 57 -0.53 -5.11 -18.29
C VAL A 57 0.51 -4.64 -17.29
N GLN A 58 1.74 -4.51 -17.74
CA GLN A 58 2.83 -3.90 -16.95
C GLN A 58 3.49 -2.75 -17.72
N ILE A 59 4.05 -1.81 -16.98
CA ILE A 59 4.84 -0.73 -17.58
C ILE A 59 6.26 -1.26 -17.78
N MET A 60 6.64 -1.44 -19.03
CA MET A 60 7.97 -1.87 -19.42
C MET A 60 8.82 -0.65 -19.79
N THR A 61 10.13 -0.75 -19.59
CA THR A 61 11.09 0.31 -19.94
C THR A 61 11.97 -0.18 -21.04
N HIS A 62 12.07 0.63 -22.10
CA HIS A 62 12.86 0.35 -23.30
C HIS A 62 13.85 1.48 -23.57
N PRO A 63 15.02 1.20 -24.15
CA PRO A 63 15.87 2.23 -24.74
C PRO A 63 15.20 2.80 -25.99
N ASP A 64 15.34 4.09 -26.20
CA ASP A 64 14.96 4.74 -27.46
C ASP A 64 16.09 4.56 -28.48
N GLU A 65 15.82 3.82 -29.54
CA GLU A 65 16.83 3.52 -30.58
C GLU A 65 17.30 4.78 -31.33
N SER A 66 16.49 5.84 -31.33
CA SER A 66 16.80 7.08 -32.04
C SER A 66 17.77 8.00 -31.29
N ARG A 67 17.93 7.82 -29.97
CA ARG A 67 18.73 8.71 -29.11
C ARG A 67 19.49 7.95 -28.04
N PRO A 68 20.83 8.04 -27.99
CA PRO A 68 21.60 7.47 -26.89
C PRO A 68 21.17 8.01 -25.53
N ASN A 69 21.09 7.14 -24.54
CA ASN A 69 20.72 7.46 -23.15
C ASN A 69 19.27 7.97 -22.93
N LEU A 70 18.41 7.88 -23.93
CA LEU A 70 16.99 8.13 -23.80
C LEU A 70 16.23 6.81 -23.62
N PHE A 71 15.30 6.77 -22.68
CA PHE A 71 14.44 5.62 -22.40
C PHE A 71 12.98 6.03 -22.50
N TYR A 72 12.13 5.06 -22.80
CA TYR A 72 10.68 5.27 -22.66
C TYR A 72 10.05 4.13 -21.88
N THR A 73 8.97 4.49 -21.20
CA THR A 73 8.09 3.52 -20.53
C THR A 73 6.81 3.36 -21.32
N GLN A 74 6.40 2.12 -21.53
CA GLN A 74 5.19 1.77 -22.26
C GLN A 74 4.43 0.66 -21.52
N PRO A 75 3.10 0.74 -21.41
CA PRO A 75 2.29 -0.38 -20.94
C PRO A 75 2.23 -1.48 -22.00
N GLU A 76 2.48 -2.72 -21.58
CA GLU A 76 2.50 -3.90 -22.45
C GLU A 76 1.81 -5.08 -21.78
N ASN A 77 1.20 -5.96 -22.61
CA ASN A 77 0.70 -7.22 -22.11
C ASN A 77 1.86 -8.20 -21.93
N VAL A 78 2.17 -8.53 -20.69
CA VAL A 78 3.38 -9.32 -20.35
C VAL A 78 3.10 -10.80 -20.08
N GLY A 79 1.96 -11.33 -20.52
CA GLY A 79 1.65 -12.75 -20.37
C GLY A 79 0.81 -13.06 -19.14
N SER A 80 1.24 -13.95 -18.24
CA SER A 80 0.46 -14.40 -17.11
C SER A 80 1.08 -14.04 -15.76
N LEU A 81 0.20 -13.96 -14.75
CA LEU A 81 0.56 -13.75 -13.36
C LEU A 81 -0.13 -14.82 -12.49
N LEU A 82 0.65 -15.58 -11.73
CA LEU A 82 0.16 -16.37 -10.62
C LEU A 82 0.57 -15.71 -9.32
N TYR A 83 -0.42 -15.39 -8.50
CA TYR A 83 -0.25 -14.67 -7.25
C TYR A 83 -0.85 -15.46 -6.10
N HIS A 84 -0.05 -15.68 -5.05
CA HIS A 84 -0.48 -16.25 -3.79
C HIS A 84 -0.21 -15.24 -2.68
N TYR A 85 -1.16 -15.07 -1.81
CA TYR A 85 -1.07 -14.21 -0.64
C TYR A 85 -1.59 -14.96 0.57
N LEU A 86 -0.76 -15.05 1.60
CA LEU A 86 -1.12 -15.58 2.89
C LEU A 86 -0.89 -14.49 3.93
N SER A 87 -1.90 -14.14 4.69
CA SER A 87 -1.77 -13.20 5.80
C SER A 87 -2.30 -13.78 7.09
N PHE A 88 -1.66 -13.35 8.15
CA PHE A 88 -2.03 -13.62 9.52
C PHE A 88 -2.27 -12.29 10.23
N SER A 89 -3.47 -12.10 10.76
CA SER A 89 -3.86 -10.87 11.43
C SER A 89 -4.17 -11.15 12.90
N PHE A 90 -3.69 -10.25 13.74
CA PHE A 90 -3.88 -10.28 15.18
C PHE A 90 -4.28 -8.91 15.69
N ASN A 91 -5.49 -8.80 16.26
CA ASN A 91 -6.03 -7.58 16.81
C ASN A 91 -6.56 -7.85 18.21
N LYS A 92 -5.87 -7.36 19.23
CA LYS A 92 -6.20 -7.65 20.62
C LYS A 92 -5.89 -6.52 21.59
N ARG A 93 -6.71 -6.36 22.62
CA ARG A 93 -6.35 -5.65 23.82
C ARG A 93 -5.60 -6.58 24.75
N LEU A 94 -4.27 -6.40 24.82
CA LEU A 94 -3.39 -7.21 25.67
C LEU A 94 -3.55 -6.84 27.15
N PHE A 95 -3.66 -5.54 27.42
CA PHE A 95 -3.93 -5.00 28.76
C PHE A 95 -4.98 -3.89 28.67
N SER A 96 -5.52 -3.43 29.78
CA SER A 96 -6.51 -2.35 29.80
C SER A 96 -6.03 -1.08 29.08
N PHE A 97 -4.72 -0.84 29.13
CA PHE A 97 -4.07 0.33 28.54
C PHE A 97 -3.39 0.07 27.19
N TRP A 98 -3.28 -1.20 26.73
CA TRP A 98 -2.54 -1.55 25.52
C TRP A 98 -3.37 -2.36 24.54
N HIS A 99 -3.64 -1.78 23.38
CA HIS A 99 -4.26 -2.42 22.23
C HIS A 99 -3.24 -2.58 21.11
N THR A 100 -3.23 -3.71 20.41
CA THR A 100 -2.32 -3.97 19.30
C THR A 100 -3.08 -4.52 18.09
N ASN A 101 -2.67 -4.07 16.91
CA ASN A 101 -3.14 -4.58 15.63
C ASN A 101 -1.92 -4.93 14.77
N ASN A 102 -1.81 -6.18 14.38
CA ASN A 102 -0.65 -6.71 13.65
C ASN A 102 -1.13 -7.50 12.44
N VAL A 103 -0.45 -7.30 11.32
CA VAL A 103 -0.63 -8.09 10.11
C VAL A 103 0.75 -8.54 9.64
N LEU A 104 0.94 -9.83 9.50
CA LEU A 104 2.10 -10.42 8.85
C LEU A 104 1.62 -11.08 7.57
N TYR A 105 2.31 -10.87 6.45
CA TYR A 105 1.93 -11.50 5.20
C TYR A 105 3.11 -12.02 4.41
N LEU A 106 2.87 -13.12 3.71
CA LEU A 106 3.74 -13.71 2.72
C LEU A 106 3.05 -13.63 1.36
N ARG A 107 3.78 -13.18 0.36
CA ARG A 107 3.33 -13.09 -1.03
C ARG A 107 4.30 -13.87 -1.91
N HIS A 108 3.76 -14.70 -2.78
CA HIS A 108 4.49 -15.34 -3.87
C HIS A 108 3.89 -14.89 -5.20
N ASN A 109 4.72 -14.35 -6.07
CA ASN A 109 4.36 -13.98 -7.43
C ASN A 109 5.18 -14.79 -8.41
N GLN A 110 4.52 -15.29 -9.44
CA GLN A 110 5.15 -15.86 -10.62
C GLN A 110 4.60 -15.11 -11.83
N GLU A 111 5.47 -14.33 -12.47
CA GLU A 111 5.16 -13.54 -13.67
C GLU A 111 5.84 -14.22 -14.86
N GLU A 112 5.06 -14.51 -15.91
CA GLU A 112 5.54 -15.25 -17.08
C GLU A 112 5.35 -14.44 -18.36
N MET A 113 6.43 -14.35 -19.14
CA MET A 113 6.45 -13.89 -20.52
C MET A 113 6.94 -15.04 -21.40
N PRO A 114 6.75 -14.98 -22.73
CA PRO A 114 7.24 -16.03 -23.64
C PRO A 114 8.73 -16.35 -23.50
N GLU A 115 9.55 -15.34 -23.18
CA GLU A 115 11.01 -15.48 -23.13
C GLU A 115 11.60 -15.36 -21.72
N ARG A 116 10.80 -15.01 -20.71
CA ARG A 116 11.28 -14.73 -19.35
C ARG A 116 10.22 -15.05 -18.31
N SER A 117 10.66 -15.67 -17.23
CA SER A 117 9.84 -15.88 -16.03
C SER A 117 10.53 -15.30 -14.80
N VAL A 118 9.76 -14.69 -13.92
CA VAL A 118 10.25 -14.16 -12.65
C VAL A 118 9.40 -14.73 -11.51
N ARG A 119 10.05 -15.30 -10.52
CA ARG A 119 9.42 -15.76 -9.28
C ARG A 119 9.95 -14.94 -8.13
N ASN A 120 9.05 -14.52 -7.27
CA ASN A 120 9.43 -13.68 -6.13
C ASN A 120 8.63 -14.04 -4.89
N PHE A 121 9.33 -14.08 -3.75
CA PHE A 121 8.74 -14.14 -2.42
C PHE A 121 8.93 -12.80 -1.73
N LEU A 122 7.86 -12.30 -1.15
CA LEU A 122 7.87 -11.07 -0.38
C LEU A 122 7.27 -11.35 0.99
N LEU A 123 8.02 -11.05 2.03
CA LEU A 123 7.54 -11.02 3.41
C LEU A 123 7.33 -9.57 3.82
N GLY A 124 6.19 -9.26 4.42
CA GLY A 124 5.91 -7.93 4.91
C GLY A 124 4.93 -7.95 6.08
N GLY A 125 4.75 -6.79 6.68
CA GLY A 125 3.82 -6.67 7.79
C GLY A 125 3.67 -5.25 8.29
N THR A 126 2.63 -5.10 9.11
CA THR A 126 2.36 -3.89 9.88
C THR A 126 2.12 -4.26 11.34
N SER A 127 2.57 -3.43 12.24
CA SER A 127 2.36 -3.59 13.68
C SER A 127 2.02 -2.23 14.26
N THR A 128 0.83 -2.09 14.84
CA THR A 128 0.37 -0.85 15.45
C THR A 128 0.07 -1.11 16.93
N HIS A 129 0.64 -0.30 17.78
CA HIS A 129 0.43 -0.34 19.23
C HIS A 129 -0.16 0.97 19.71
N GLN A 130 -1.29 0.87 20.40
CA GLN A 130 -1.97 2.00 21.00
C GLN A 130 -1.93 1.84 22.52
N PHE A 131 -1.40 2.86 23.20
CA PHE A 131 -1.28 2.91 24.64
C PHE A 131 -2.19 4.02 25.17
N SER A 132 -3.26 3.65 25.86
CA SER A 132 -4.14 4.57 26.59
C SER A 132 -3.56 4.77 27.99
N LEU A 133 -2.76 5.82 28.15
CA LEU A 133 -2.01 6.06 29.40
C LEU A 133 -2.87 6.72 30.48
N SER A 134 -3.95 7.38 30.06
CA SER A 134 -5.03 7.84 30.93
C SER A 134 -6.34 7.93 30.12
N ASN A 135 -7.42 8.35 30.75
CA ASN A 135 -8.69 8.59 30.05
C ASN A 135 -8.57 9.69 29.00
N ASN A 136 -7.60 10.59 29.14
CA ASN A 136 -7.51 11.81 28.35
C ASN A 136 -6.32 11.83 27.39
N TRP A 137 -5.40 10.88 27.45
CA TRP A 137 -4.27 10.86 26.55
C TRP A 137 -3.72 9.47 26.27
N GLY A 138 -3.10 9.32 25.13
CA GLY A 138 -2.48 8.09 24.72
C GLY A 138 -1.44 8.30 23.64
N VAL A 139 -0.71 7.22 23.37
CA VAL A 139 0.38 7.17 22.41
C VAL A 139 0.11 6.04 21.41
N THR A 140 0.44 6.26 20.17
CA THR A 140 0.41 5.25 19.11
C THR A 140 1.81 5.11 18.52
N VAL A 141 2.27 3.88 18.35
CA VAL A 141 3.50 3.55 17.61
C VAL A 141 3.11 2.55 16.52
N ALA A 142 3.51 2.82 15.29
CA ALA A 142 3.25 1.95 14.17
C ALA A 142 4.54 1.64 13.42
N PHE A 143 4.72 0.39 13.09
CA PHE A 143 5.81 -0.11 12.25
C PHE A 143 5.20 -0.78 11.02
N SER A 144 5.79 -0.52 9.86
CA SER A 144 5.48 -1.23 8.61
C SER A 144 6.76 -1.57 7.87
N GLY A 145 6.73 -2.67 7.13
CA GLY A 145 7.89 -3.05 6.33
C GLY A 145 7.62 -4.23 5.42
N GLN A 146 8.45 -4.33 4.39
CA GLN A 146 8.46 -5.47 3.48
C GLN A 146 9.86 -5.69 2.91
N THR A 147 10.13 -6.96 2.55
CA THR A 147 11.38 -7.35 1.87
C THR A 147 11.42 -6.80 0.44
N ALA A 148 12.60 -6.81 -0.15
CA ALA A 148 12.77 -6.51 -1.57
C ALA A 148 11.96 -7.45 -2.45
N GLN A 149 11.59 -7.00 -3.65
CA GLN A 149 10.86 -7.79 -4.64
C GLN A 149 11.41 -7.60 -6.04
N GLN A 150 11.45 -8.71 -6.77
CA GLN A 150 11.79 -8.72 -8.18
C GLN A 150 10.52 -8.76 -9.02
N LYS A 151 10.46 -7.94 -10.05
CA LYS A 151 9.43 -7.87 -11.07
C LYS A 151 10.02 -8.12 -12.43
N LEU A 152 9.21 -8.37 -13.47
CA LEU A 152 9.70 -8.62 -14.81
C LEU A 152 10.59 -7.50 -15.37
N GLY A 153 10.24 -6.24 -15.11
CA GLY A 153 10.96 -5.09 -15.65
C GLY A 153 11.88 -4.38 -14.64
N TYR A 154 11.78 -4.69 -13.34
CA TYR A 154 12.47 -3.92 -12.31
C TYR A 154 12.62 -4.66 -10.98
N HIS A 155 13.56 -4.19 -10.18
CA HIS A 155 13.75 -4.60 -8.79
C HIS A 155 13.33 -3.46 -7.85
N LEU A 156 12.51 -3.77 -6.86
CA LEU A 156 12.18 -2.87 -5.75
C LEU A 156 12.93 -3.27 -4.50
N GLY A 157 13.63 -2.33 -3.89
CA GLY A 157 14.32 -2.54 -2.62
C GLY A 157 13.37 -2.78 -1.45
N ALA A 158 13.90 -3.30 -0.36
CA ALA A 158 13.15 -3.44 0.88
C ALA A 158 12.74 -2.07 1.43
N THR A 159 11.55 -2.01 2.01
CA THR A 159 11.03 -0.79 2.62
C THR A 159 10.64 -1.03 4.07
N PHE A 160 10.81 -0.02 4.90
CA PHE A 160 10.28 0.01 6.27
C PHE A 160 9.98 1.45 6.70
N ALA A 161 9.07 1.60 7.63
CA ALA A 161 8.73 2.88 8.24
C ALA A 161 8.33 2.70 9.69
N LEU A 162 8.67 3.70 10.51
CA LEU A 162 8.26 3.84 11.89
C LEU A 162 7.53 5.17 12.05
N ASP A 163 6.31 5.11 12.56
CA ASP A 163 5.47 6.25 12.90
C ASP A 163 5.21 6.28 14.39
N ALA A 164 5.08 7.46 14.96
CA ALA A 164 4.64 7.63 16.34
C ALA A 164 3.72 8.84 16.46
N GLY A 165 2.75 8.75 17.35
CA GLY A 165 1.80 9.82 17.59
C GLY A 165 1.31 9.83 19.03
N CYS A 166 0.74 10.95 19.43
CA CYS A 166 0.04 11.08 20.70
C CYS A 166 -1.25 11.88 20.50
N TYR A 167 -2.20 11.65 21.39
CA TYR A 167 -3.44 12.40 21.43
C TYR A 167 -3.74 12.83 22.87
N PHE A 168 -4.40 13.96 22.98
CA PHE A 168 -4.89 14.53 24.25
C PHE A 168 -6.32 14.99 24.08
N SER A 169 -7.19 14.58 24.99
CA SER A 169 -8.56 15.09 25.11
C SER A 169 -8.62 16.13 26.22
N LEU A 170 -9.09 17.30 25.88
CA LEU A 170 -9.19 18.47 26.77
C LEU A 170 -10.65 18.95 26.82
N LEU A 171 -10.97 19.82 27.79
CA LEU A 171 -12.28 20.45 27.93
C LEU A 171 -13.42 19.42 28.01
N THR A 172 -13.25 18.37 28.81
CA THR A 172 -14.24 17.28 28.97
C THR A 172 -14.58 16.66 27.60
N ASP A 173 -13.53 16.24 26.88
CA ASP A 173 -13.57 15.61 25.55
C ASP A 173 -14.10 16.51 24.40
N LYS A 174 -14.26 17.80 24.62
CA LYS A 174 -14.68 18.74 23.59
C LYS A 174 -13.54 19.13 22.64
N LEU A 175 -12.31 19.16 23.13
CA LEU A 175 -11.13 19.50 22.33
C LEU A 175 -10.19 18.30 22.29
N GLN A 176 -9.97 17.74 21.12
CA GLN A 176 -8.96 16.72 20.87
C GLN A 176 -7.77 17.34 20.12
N VAL A 177 -6.58 17.15 20.65
CA VAL A 177 -5.31 17.53 20.06
C VAL A 177 -4.56 16.26 19.74
N SER A 178 -4.11 16.08 18.51
CA SER A 178 -3.24 14.96 18.14
C SER A 178 -2.02 15.42 17.36
N LEU A 179 -0.88 14.82 17.68
CA LEU A 179 0.38 15.01 16.98
C LEU A 179 0.82 13.66 16.42
N LEU A 180 1.08 13.62 15.13
CA LEU A 180 1.59 12.45 14.43
C LEU A 180 2.92 12.79 13.75
N ALA A 181 3.94 12.01 14.05
CA ALA A 181 5.21 11.99 13.32
C ALA A 181 5.24 10.73 12.47
N SER A 182 5.21 10.89 11.15
CA SER A 182 5.28 9.77 10.20
C SER A 182 6.68 9.67 9.61
N ASN A 183 7.12 8.43 9.33
CA ASN A 183 8.43 8.12 8.78
C ASN A 183 9.59 8.68 9.62
N ILE A 184 9.52 8.54 10.94
CA ILE A 184 10.59 8.93 11.87
C ILE A 184 11.88 8.20 11.52
N VAL A 185 11.75 6.91 11.24
CA VAL A 185 12.77 6.06 10.67
C VAL A 185 12.18 5.36 9.45
N TYR A 186 12.88 5.34 8.34
CA TYR A 186 12.40 4.68 7.11
C TYR A 186 13.55 4.20 6.24
N GLY A 187 13.29 3.11 5.50
CA GLY A 187 14.16 2.64 4.43
C GLY A 187 13.88 3.41 3.13
N ARG A 188 14.95 3.72 2.40
CA ARG A 188 14.81 4.32 1.07
C ARG A 188 14.26 3.29 0.10
N GLU A 189 13.15 3.59 -0.55
CA GLU A 189 12.67 2.80 -1.66
C GLU A 189 13.57 3.03 -2.87
N SER A 190 14.18 1.96 -3.37
CA SER A 190 14.96 1.97 -4.61
C SER A 190 14.22 1.17 -5.68
N LEU A 191 14.14 1.73 -6.87
CA LEU A 191 13.68 1.06 -8.08
C LEU A 191 14.88 0.93 -9.00
N THR A 192 15.28 -0.30 -9.30
CA THR A 192 16.35 -0.60 -10.25
C THR A 192 15.76 -1.24 -11.49
N ILE A 193 15.94 -0.64 -12.65
CA ILE A 193 15.55 -1.17 -13.95
C ILE A 193 16.83 -1.63 -14.64
N GLN A 194 16.90 -2.91 -14.96
CA GLN A 194 18.04 -3.51 -15.64
C GLN A 194 17.67 -3.82 -17.10
N HIS A 195 18.46 -3.28 -18.00
CA HIS A 195 18.42 -3.59 -19.42
C HIS A 195 19.79 -4.17 -19.83
N PRO A 196 19.91 -5.05 -20.84
CA PRO A 196 21.19 -5.65 -21.24
C PRO A 196 22.34 -4.66 -21.44
N ASN A 197 22.03 -3.45 -21.86
CA ASN A 197 23.02 -2.41 -22.18
C ASN A 197 22.97 -1.18 -21.24
N ALA A 198 22.10 -1.18 -20.22
CA ALA A 198 21.96 -0.03 -19.33
C ALA A 198 21.31 -0.43 -18.01
N GLU A 199 21.70 0.25 -16.94
CA GLU A 199 21.05 0.16 -15.64
C GLU A 199 20.53 1.54 -15.25
N MET A 200 19.27 1.61 -14.85
CA MET A 200 18.67 2.83 -14.31
C MET A 200 18.30 2.58 -12.84
N VAL A 201 18.87 3.33 -11.94
CA VAL A 201 18.52 3.31 -10.52
C VAL A 201 17.77 4.58 -10.17
N ARG A 202 16.54 4.43 -9.74
CA ARG A 202 15.71 5.53 -9.23
C ARG A 202 15.53 5.35 -7.73
N TYR A 203 15.93 6.35 -6.97
CA TYR A 203 15.61 6.43 -5.56
C TYR A 203 14.37 7.28 -5.36
N ASN A 204 13.37 6.72 -4.70
CA ASN A 204 12.25 7.51 -4.24
C ASN A 204 12.70 8.29 -2.99
N LEU A 205 12.90 9.59 -3.13
CA LEU A 205 13.37 10.47 -2.04
C LEU A 205 12.24 10.87 -1.08
N THR A 206 11.04 10.41 -1.30
CA THR A 206 9.91 10.54 -0.37
C THR A 206 9.52 9.16 0.14
N PRO A 207 9.28 8.95 1.44
CA PRO A 207 8.72 9.93 2.34
C PRO A 207 9.75 10.53 3.28
N ARG A 208 9.76 11.83 3.35
CA ARG A 208 10.46 12.55 4.42
C ARG A 208 9.62 12.46 5.70
N THR A 209 10.27 12.55 6.85
CA THR A 209 9.59 12.71 8.13
C THR A 209 8.57 13.84 8.05
N ARG A 210 7.34 13.54 8.41
CA ARG A 210 6.22 14.50 8.39
C ARG A 210 5.67 14.64 9.79
N LEU A 211 5.42 15.87 10.21
CA LEU A 211 4.71 16.18 11.43
C LEU A 211 3.33 16.71 11.07
N LYS A 212 2.30 16.13 11.67
CA LYS A 212 0.91 16.55 11.50
C LYS A 212 0.31 16.84 12.87
N LEU A 213 -0.07 18.10 13.09
CA LEU A 213 -0.88 18.51 14.21
C LEU A 213 -2.35 18.57 13.77
N THR A 214 -3.23 17.94 14.52
CA THR A 214 -4.68 17.98 14.28
C THR A 214 -5.37 18.48 15.54
N LEU A 215 -6.24 19.47 15.37
CA LEU A 215 -7.11 20.00 16.41
C LEU A 215 -8.56 19.71 16.01
N SER A 216 -9.29 19.01 16.86
CA SER A 216 -10.72 18.71 16.65
C SER A 216 -11.50 19.27 17.84
N TYR A 217 -12.43 20.16 17.56
CA TYR A 217 -13.32 20.70 18.57
C TYR A 217 -14.77 20.31 18.29
N ALA A 218 -15.38 19.61 19.25
CA ALA A 218 -16.79 19.24 19.18
C ALA A 218 -17.63 20.31 19.88
N PHE A 219 -18.50 20.98 19.15
CA PHE A 219 -19.48 21.89 19.70
C PHE A 219 -20.89 21.38 19.40
N SER A 220 -21.77 21.48 20.36
CA SER A 220 -23.21 21.24 20.19
C SER A 220 -23.96 22.56 20.38
N LEU A 221 -24.68 22.98 19.34
CA LEU A 221 -25.64 24.09 19.41
C LEU A 221 -27.03 23.46 19.37
N GLY A 222 -27.73 23.52 20.51
CA GLY A 222 -29.10 23.03 20.65
C GLY A 222 -29.35 22.11 21.84
N ASP A 223 -30.63 21.96 22.20
CA ASP A 223 -31.06 21.03 23.25
C ASP A 223 -30.76 19.58 22.87
N GLN A 224 -30.43 18.77 23.87
CA GLN A 224 -30.24 17.33 23.67
C GLN A 224 -31.54 16.72 23.15
N ILE A 225 -31.59 16.42 21.87
CA ILE A 225 -32.65 15.59 21.31
C ILE A 225 -32.50 14.21 21.97
N LYS A 226 -33.47 13.87 22.85
CA LYS A 226 -33.57 12.50 23.36
C LYS A 226 -33.68 11.58 22.17
N ARG A 227 -32.61 10.88 21.85
CA ARG A 227 -32.60 9.88 20.73
C ARG A 227 -33.70 8.87 21.02
N ALA A 228 -34.76 8.89 20.23
CA ALA A 228 -35.61 7.74 20.11
C ALA A 228 -34.73 6.55 19.74
N ARG A 229 -34.86 5.46 20.46
CA ARG A 229 -34.13 4.22 20.25
C ARG A 229 -34.46 3.68 18.88
N THR A 230 -33.66 4.00 17.86
CA THR A 230 -33.77 3.40 16.52
C THR A 230 -32.89 2.16 16.51
N GLU A 231 -33.53 1.01 16.54
CA GLU A 231 -32.90 -0.27 16.22
C GLU A 231 -32.51 -0.23 14.73
N SER A 232 -31.33 -0.68 14.42
CA SER A 232 -30.67 -0.85 13.13
C SER A 232 -29.55 0.13 12.85
N ALA A 233 -28.41 -0.12 13.43
CA ALA A 233 -27.15 0.34 12.82
C ALA A 233 -26.71 -0.70 11.79
N ALA A 234 -27.00 -0.45 10.52
CA ALA A 234 -26.33 -1.14 9.44
C ALA A 234 -24.84 -0.79 9.51
N THR A 235 -24.01 -1.78 9.73
CA THR A 235 -22.54 -1.64 9.70
C THR A 235 -22.14 -1.36 8.26
N ILE A 236 -21.82 -0.10 7.96
CA ILE A 236 -21.20 0.25 6.68
C ILE A 236 -19.71 -0.08 6.82
N SER A 237 -19.32 -1.20 6.24
CA SER A 237 -17.92 -1.54 6.01
C SER A 237 -17.35 -0.57 4.97
N LEU A 238 -16.42 0.27 5.38
CA LEU A 238 -15.62 1.10 4.48
C LEU A 238 -14.35 0.35 4.09
N ASP A 239 -14.51 -0.68 3.29
CA ASP A 239 -13.41 -1.29 2.55
C ASP A 239 -13.11 -0.45 1.31
N LYS A 240 -12.14 0.45 1.44
CA LYS A 240 -11.45 1.00 0.27
C LYS A 240 -10.12 0.26 0.10
N PRO A 241 -9.89 -0.43 -1.01
CA PRO A 241 -8.57 -0.94 -1.32
C PRO A 241 -7.64 0.23 -1.61
N ILE A 242 -6.54 0.28 -0.89
CA ILE A 242 -5.41 1.16 -1.21
C ILE A 242 -4.62 0.44 -2.31
N LEU A 243 -4.61 1.04 -3.49
CA LEU A 243 -3.75 0.66 -4.62
C LEU A 243 -2.30 1.03 -4.33
#